data_0cbb21b81d18af07af5c0c76181224cc
#
_entry.id   0cbb21b81d18af07af5c0c76181224cc
#
_cell.length_a   1.000
_cell.length_b   1.000
_cell.length_c   1.000
_cell.angle_alpha   90.00
_cell.angle_beta   90.00
_cell.angle_gamma   90.00
#
_symmetry.space_group_name_H-M   'P 1'
#
loop_
_entity.id
_entity.type
_entity.pdbx_description
1 polymer ?
#
loop_
_entity_poly.entity_id
_entity_poly.type
_entity_poly.pdbx_seq_one_letter_code
_entity_poly.pdbx_strand_id
1 'polypeptide(L)'
;MNKKTIQFKKELEEATKLAKEIVASLNTTKVMDSKGEKVEQRFITYVEYIEDLFKRKRVRALMLVTPIPKMRDDLGSAVLQSIYEEMRDSLALGMFPSAIMHSILLLEYAMRIRVYKERQKSDPNSTWEDVAELKIRQLTAPLLKANALTNEQKIYLDEFNDNIRNPYMHINIYELTKGMTLDVTSVNIIEEEVKRIKEFPVTENPHVWYAGKKKYDAINVLPIMKKCVDYVNLMFD
;
A
#
# COMPACT_ATOMS: atom_id res chain seq x y z
N MET A 1 -16.67 -5.11 28.36
CA MET A 1 -15.54 -5.83 27.72
C MET A 1 -15.83 -7.33 27.79
N ASN A 2 -15.76 -8.05 26.65
CA ASN A 2 -16.14 -9.47 26.57
C ASN A 2 -15.09 -10.33 27.32
N LYS A 3 -15.56 -11.41 28.03
CA LYS A 3 -14.67 -12.36 28.76
C LYS A 3 -13.52 -12.89 27.89
N LYS A 4 -13.76 -13.13 26.58
CA LYS A 4 -12.73 -13.56 25.61
C LYS A 4 -11.62 -12.51 25.41
N THR A 5 -11.97 -11.21 25.40
CA THR A 5 -11.00 -10.13 25.23
C THR A 5 -10.11 -9.97 26.48
N ILE A 6 -10.66 -10.22 27.66
CA ILE A 6 -9.89 -10.20 28.93
C ILE A 6 -8.93 -11.39 28.96
N GLN A 7 -9.40 -12.58 28.60
CA GLN A 7 -8.58 -13.78 28.54
C GLN A 7 -7.42 -13.63 27.56
N PHE A 8 -7.68 -13.13 26.35
CA PHE A 8 -6.65 -12.88 25.32
C PHE A 8 -5.60 -11.87 25.79
N LYS A 9 -6.03 -10.78 26.48
CA LYS A 9 -5.06 -9.83 27.06
C LYS A 9 -4.14 -10.48 28.08
N LYS A 10 -4.69 -11.31 28.95
CA LYS A 10 -3.92 -12.00 29.98
C LYS A 10 -2.91 -12.98 29.37
N GLU A 11 -3.32 -13.75 28.38
CA GLU A 11 -2.43 -14.67 27.64
C GLU A 11 -1.32 -13.91 26.91
N LEU A 12 -1.62 -12.75 26.32
CA LEU A 12 -0.63 -11.90 25.67
C LEU A 12 0.38 -11.30 26.66
N GLU A 13 -0.08 -10.88 27.84
CA GLU A 13 0.79 -10.38 28.92
C GLU A 13 1.71 -11.48 29.46
N GLU A 14 1.19 -12.70 29.67
CA GLU A 14 1.98 -13.86 30.10
C GLU A 14 3.02 -14.27 29.03
N ALA A 15 2.63 -14.33 27.77
CA ALA A 15 3.55 -14.62 26.66
C ALA A 15 4.64 -13.55 26.54
N THR A 16 4.29 -12.28 26.73
CA THR A 16 5.25 -11.17 26.69
C THR A 16 6.24 -11.24 27.87
N LYS A 17 5.75 -11.62 29.06
CA LYS A 17 6.60 -11.81 30.25
C LYS A 17 7.58 -12.96 30.04
N LEU A 18 7.09 -14.11 29.56
CA LEU A 18 7.92 -15.29 29.24
C LEU A 18 8.99 -14.97 28.20
N ALA A 19 8.63 -14.25 27.14
CA ALA A 19 9.59 -13.82 26.12
C ALA A 19 10.68 -12.90 26.72
N LYS A 20 10.33 -11.99 27.62
CA LYS A 20 11.31 -11.14 28.32
C LYS A 20 12.23 -11.95 29.23
N GLU A 21 11.72 -12.96 29.93
CA GLU A 21 12.51 -13.85 30.79
C GLU A 21 13.48 -14.71 29.98
N ILE A 22 13.05 -15.26 28.85
CA ILE A 22 13.90 -16.06 27.94
C ILE A 22 15.07 -15.20 27.42
N VAL A 23 14.83 -13.97 27.09
CA VAL A 23 15.87 -13.06 26.54
C VAL A 23 16.79 -12.52 27.62
N ALA A 24 16.28 -12.29 28.84
CA ALA A 24 17.14 -11.94 29.96
C ALA A 24 18.11 -13.09 30.32
N SER A 25 17.75 -14.35 29.99
CA SER A 25 18.61 -15.52 30.14
C SER A 25 19.64 -15.71 29.01
N LEU A 26 19.45 -15.07 27.87
CA LEU A 26 20.43 -15.04 26.77
C LEU A 26 21.50 -14.01 27.14
N ASN A 27 22.56 -14.49 27.77
CA ASN A 27 23.70 -13.69 28.20
C ASN A 27 24.21 -12.75 27.11
N THR A 28 24.47 -11.51 27.48
CA THR A 28 25.19 -10.52 26.66
C THR A 28 26.51 -11.12 26.19
N THR A 29 26.62 -11.38 24.91
CA THR A 29 27.89 -11.84 24.32
C THR A 29 28.80 -10.64 24.21
N LYS A 30 29.94 -10.67 24.87
CA LYS A 30 31.00 -9.66 24.71
C LYS A 30 31.71 -9.93 23.40
N VAL A 31 31.56 -9.06 22.44
CA VAL A 31 32.24 -9.12 21.15
C VAL A 31 33.34 -8.07 21.14
N MET A 32 34.50 -8.40 20.55
CA MET A 32 35.54 -7.40 20.28
C MET A 32 35.21 -6.71 18.96
N ASP A 33 35.30 -5.38 18.95
CA ASP A 33 35.21 -4.60 17.70
C ASP A 33 36.50 -4.73 16.88
N SER A 34 36.55 -4.12 15.70
CA SER A 34 37.72 -4.12 14.82
C SER A 34 38.96 -3.43 15.41
N LYS A 35 38.82 -2.76 16.56
CA LYS A 35 39.91 -2.09 17.31
C LYS A 35 40.33 -2.89 18.54
N GLY A 36 39.72 -4.04 18.82
CA GLY A 36 39.98 -4.86 19.98
C GLY A 36 39.30 -4.37 21.25
N GLU A 37 38.41 -3.43 21.19
CA GLU A 37 37.62 -2.95 22.32
C GLU A 37 36.44 -3.88 22.60
N LYS A 38 36.15 -4.14 23.90
CA LYS A 38 35.01 -4.97 24.31
C LYS A 38 33.72 -4.19 24.12
N VAL A 39 32.91 -4.58 23.17
CA VAL A 39 31.57 -4.02 22.94
C VAL A 39 30.52 -4.95 23.51
N GLU A 40 29.66 -4.43 24.37
CA GLU A 40 28.47 -5.16 24.82
C GLU A 40 27.43 -5.16 23.67
N GLN A 41 27.26 -6.31 23.02
CA GLN A 41 26.10 -6.50 22.13
C GLN A 41 24.87 -6.81 22.96
N ARG A 42 23.93 -5.88 22.98
CA ARG A 42 22.60 -6.10 23.54
C ARG A 42 21.72 -6.74 22.46
N PHE A 43 21.33 -7.98 22.68
CA PHE A 43 20.29 -8.58 21.85
C PHE A 43 18.94 -7.93 22.20
N ILE A 44 18.36 -7.23 21.24
CA ILE A 44 17.00 -6.69 21.36
C ILE A 44 16.03 -7.85 21.17
N THR A 45 15.06 -8.01 22.07
CA THR A 45 14.00 -9.00 21.90
C THR A 45 13.18 -8.65 20.68
N TYR A 46 12.53 -9.65 20.07
CA TYR A 46 11.57 -9.41 18.97
C TYR A 46 10.46 -8.44 19.41
N VAL A 47 10.03 -8.51 20.67
CA VAL A 47 9.02 -7.58 21.23
C VAL A 47 9.55 -6.16 21.31
N GLU A 48 10.75 -5.95 21.85
CA GLU A 48 11.39 -4.62 21.90
C GLU A 48 11.63 -4.06 20.49
N TYR A 49 12.03 -4.92 19.54
CA TYR A 49 12.18 -4.54 18.14
C TYR A 49 10.85 -4.05 17.54
N ILE A 50 9.75 -4.78 17.78
CA ILE A 50 8.42 -4.41 17.31
C ILE A 50 7.95 -3.10 17.97
N GLU A 51 8.11 -2.96 19.28
CA GLU A 51 7.75 -1.72 20.01
C GLU A 51 8.53 -0.51 19.46
N ASP A 52 9.83 -0.64 19.27
CA ASP A 52 10.68 0.42 18.69
C ASP A 52 10.31 0.72 17.24
N LEU A 53 10.00 -0.31 16.45
CA LEU A 53 9.51 -0.16 15.09
C LEU A 53 8.21 0.67 15.06
N PHE A 54 7.25 0.37 15.93
CA PHE A 54 6.01 1.13 16.02
C PHE A 54 6.24 2.57 16.50
N LYS A 55 7.09 2.78 17.51
CA LYS A 55 7.45 4.13 17.99
C LYS A 55 8.03 4.98 16.86
N ARG A 56 9.01 4.44 16.11
CA ARG A 56 9.65 5.15 14.99
C ARG A 56 8.68 5.42 13.84
N LYS A 57 7.76 4.49 13.57
CA LYS A 57 6.78 4.62 12.48
C LYS A 57 5.57 5.50 12.84
N ARG A 58 5.27 5.71 14.11
CA ARG A 58 4.06 6.44 14.54
C ARG A 58 3.95 7.84 13.94
N VAL A 59 4.98 8.66 14.05
CA VAL A 59 4.98 10.02 13.52
C VAL A 59 4.86 10.00 11.99
N ARG A 60 5.61 9.11 11.34
CA ARG A 60 5.53 8.92 9.88
C ARG A 60 4.13 8.46 9.45
N ALA A 61 3.52 7.53 10.18
CA ALA A 61 2.18 7.04 9.90
C ALA A 61 1.16 8.19 9.92
N LEU A 62 1.20 9.05 10.95
CA LEU A 62 0.34 10.22 11.03
C LEU A 62 0.54 11.18 9.85
N MET A 63 1.81 11.48 9.50
CA MET A 63 2.13 12.34 8.36
C MET A 63 1.64 11.78 7.03
N LEU A 64 1.67 10.46 6.85
CA LEU A 64 1.23 9.79 5.63
C LEU A 64 -0.29 9.74 5.51
N VAL A 65 -1.00 9.45 6.61
CA VAL A 65 -2.47 9.24 6.59
C VAL A 65 -3.24 10.55 6.61
N THR A 66 -2.73 11.59 7.28
CA THR A 66 -3.41 12.91 7.40
C THR A 66 -3.79 13.53 6.06
N PRO A 67 -2.95 13.48 4.99
CA PRO A 67 -3.30 14.07 3.71
C PRO A 67 -4.36 13.31 2.90
N ILE A 68 -4.77 12.11 3.32
CA ILE A 68 -5.77 11.32 2.59
C ILE A 68 -7.15 11.93 2.83
N PRO A 69 -7.91 12.27 1.76
CA PRO A 69 -9.26 12.78 1.91
C PRO A 69 -10.14 11.81 2.67
N LYS A 70 -11.08 12.33 3.46
CA LYS A 70 -12.08 11.49 4.10
C LYS A 70 -13.02 10.94 3.03
N MET A 71 -13.26 9.66 3.04
CA MET A 71 -14.33 9.07 2.26
C MET A 71 -15.68 9.44 2.89
N ARG A 72 -16.68 9.65 2.08
CA ARG A 72 -18.05 9.95 2.54
C ARG A 72 -18.63 8.80 3.34
N ASP A 73 -19.29 9.11 4.44
CA ASP A 73 -19.92 8.11 5.34
C ASP A 73 -21.25 7.59 4.78
N ASP A 74 -21.87 8.33 3.84
CA ASP A 74 -23.21 8.07 3.29
C ASP A 74 -23.25 7.22 2.01
N LEU A 75 -22.11 6.63 1.62
CA LEU A 75 -22.06 5.77 0.43
C LEU A 75 -22.90 4.48 0.58
N GLY A 76 -23.28 4.12 1.80
CA GLY A 76 -24.17 3.00 2.09
C GLY A 76 -23.54 1.62 1.83
N SER A 77 -22.21 1.52 1.83
CA SER A 77 -21.50 0.28 1.58
C SER A 77 -20.43 0.02 2.64
N ALA A 78 -20.68 -0.96 3.50
CA ALA A 78 -19.71 -1.43 4.48
C ALA A 78 -18.42 -1.95 3.82
N VAL A 79 -18.53 -2.50 2.60
CA VAL A 79 -17.37 -3.00 1.85
C VAL A 79 -16.45 -1.86 1.42
N LEU A 80 -17.01 -0.75 0.91
CA LEU A 80 -16.20 0.41 0.58
C LEU A 80 -15.48 0.97 1.80
N GLN A 81 -16.17 1.04 2.93
CA GLN A 81 -15.57 1.49 4.19
C GLN A 81 -14.42 0.57 4.62
N SER A 82 -14.61 -0.75 4.56
CA SER A 82 -13.57 -1.73 4.90
C SER A 82 -12.33 -1.58 4.00
N ILE A 83 -12.52 -1.49 2.68
CA ILE A 83 -11.41 -1.32 1.73
C ILE A 83 -10.67 0.02 2.00
N TYR A 84 -11.40 1.08 2.31
CA TYR A 84 -10.82 2.39 2.63
C TYR A 84 -9.98 2.34 3.92
N GLU A 85 -10.45 1.65 4.95
CA GLU A 85 -9.71 1.46 6.20
C GLU A 85 -8.44 0.63 5.96
N GLU A 86 -8.53 -0.50 5.27
CA GLU A 86 -7.39 -1.34 4.91
C GLU A 86 -6.34 -0.58 4.06
N MET A 87 -6.80 0.28 3.16
CA MET A 87 -5.94 1.17 2.37
C MET A 87 -5.14 2.11 3.28
N ARG A 88 -5.80 2.75 4.26
CA ARG A 88 -5.17 3.68 5.21
C ARG A 88 -4.22 2.95 6.15
N ASP A 89 -4.61 1.79 6.65
CA ASP A 89 -3.78 0.98 7.53
C ASP A 89 -2.52 0.49 6.83
N SER A 90 -2.65 0.03 5.58
CA SER A 90 -1.51 -0.33 4.73
C SER A 90 -0.53 0.84 4.57
N LEU A 91 -1.06 2.06 4.34
CA LEU A 91 -0.24 3.26 4.24
C LEU A 91 0.46 3.59 5.56
N ALA A 92 -0.28 3.56 6.68
CA ALA A 92 0.24 3.83 8.01
C ALA A 92 1.40 2.89 8.39
N LEU A 93 1.30 1.62 8.00
CA LEU A 93 2.34 0.61 8.19
C LEU A 93 3.50 0.74 7.18
N GLY A 94 3.39 1.60 6.17
CA GLY A 94 4.38 1.78 5.11
C GLY A 94 4.36 0.65 4.07
N MET A 95 3.26 -0.07 3.97
CA MET A 95 3.01 -1.12 2.97
C MET A 95 2.47 -0.49 1.68
N PHE A 96 3.29 0.32 1.02
CA PHE A 96 2.87 1.14 -0.13
C PHE A 96 2.26 0.35 -1.28
N PRO A 97 2.81 -0.83 -1.70
CA PRO A 97 2.16 -1.64 -2.73
C PRO A 97 0.72 -2.05 -2.35
N SER A 98 0.51 -2.49 -1.10
CA SER A 98 -0.82 -2.82 -0.58
C SER A 98 -1.75 -1.61 -0.57
N ALA A 99 -1.28 -0.45 -0.13
CA ALA A 99 -2.08 0.76 -0.12
C ALA A 99 -2.53 1.16 -1.54
N ILE A 100 -1.65 1.05 -2.54
CA ILE A 100 -1.98 1.30 -3.95
C ILE A 100 -3.01 0.27 -4.46
N MET A 101 -2.82 -1.01 -4.15
CA MET A 101 -3.76 -2.07 -4.54
C MET A 101 -5.15 -1.84 -3.97
N HIS A 102 -5.26 -1.53 -2.66
CA HIS A 102 -6.54 -1.21 -2.05
C HIS A 102 -7.17 0.06 -2.63
N SER A 103 -6.36 1.06 -3.04
CA SER A 103 -6.88 2.25 -3.72
C SER A 103 -7.52 1.92 -5.06
N ILE A 104 -6.90 1.04 -5.84
CA ILE A 104 -7.43 0.55 -7.11
C ILE A 104 -8.73 -0.24 -6.89
N LEU A 105 -8.74 -1.14 -5.90
CA LEU A 105 -9.93 -1.92 -5.53
C LEU A 105 -11.08 -1.02 -5.06
N LEU A 106 -10.78 -0.02 -4.22
CA LEU A 106 -11.75 0.95 -3.75
C LEU A 106 -12.43 1.66 -4.92
N LEU A 107 -11.64 2.17 -5.86
CA LEU A 107 -12.13 2.86 -7.05
C LEU A 107 -12.98 1.93 -7.93
N GLU A 108 -12.48 0.74 -8.28
CA GLU A 108 -13.22 -0.21 -9.11
C GLU A 108 -14.55 -0.63 -8.46
N TYR A 109 -14.53 -0.93 -7.16
CA TYR A 109 -15.74 -1.36 -6.47
C TYR A 109 -16.77 -0.22 -6.38
N ALA A 110 -16.35 1.00 -6.12
CA ALA A 110 -17.22 2.17 -6.12
C ALA A 110 -17.85 2.42 -7.51
N MET A 111 -17.07 2.31 -8.58
CA MET A 111 -17.57 2.42 -9.94
C MET A 111 -18.61 1.34 -10.27
N ARG A 112 -18.38 0.09 -9.85
CA ARG A 112 -19.35 -1.00 -10.03
C ARG A 112 -20.65 -0.73 -9.28
N ILE A 113 -20.57 -0.32 -8.01
CA ILE A 113 -21.77 0.06 -7.22
C ILE A 113 -22.55 1.18 -7.93
N ARG A 114 -21.85 2.21 -8.42
CA ARG A 114 -22.52 3.31 -9.10
C ARG A 114 -23.19 2.86 -10.40
N VAL A 115 -22.51 2.09 -11.23
CA VAL A 115 -23.09 1.53 -12.47
C VAL A 115 -24.27 0.62 -12.15
N TYR A 116 -24.17 -0.22 -11.13
CA TYR A 116 -25.27 -1.08 -10.70
C TYR A 116 -26.50 -0.27 -10.28
N LYS A 117 -26.31 0.77 -9.43
CA LYS A 117 -27.40 1.66 -9.03
C LYS A 117 -28.06 2.36 -10.23
N GLU A 118 -27.29 2.80 -11.22
CA GLU A 118 -27.83 3.43 -12.43
C GLU A 118 -28.58 2.42 -13.33
N ARG A 119 -28.10 1.19 -13.44
CA ARG A 119 -28.81 0.13 -14.17
C ARG A 119 -30.15 -0.20 -13.51
N GLN A 120 -30.18 -0.37 -12.18
CA GLN A 120 -31.42 -0.66 -11.46
C GLN A 120 -32.50 0.43 -11.64
N LYS A 121 -32.13 1.70 -11.90
CA LYS A 121 -33.11 2.74 -12.21
C LYS A 121 -33.81 2.52 -13.55
N SER A 122 -33.10 1.94 -14.53
CA SER A 122 -33.63 1.67 -15.88
C SER A 122 -34.19 0.25 -16.02
N ASP A 123 -33.64 -0.71 -15.30
CA ASP A 123 -34.04 -2.11 -15.28
C ASP A 123 -33.96 -2.66 -13.84
N PRO A 124 -35.11 -2.74 -13.15
CA PRO A 124 -35.18 -3.27 -11.77
C PRO A 124 -34.72 -4.73 -11.63
N ASN A 125 -34.65 -5.51 -12.73
CA ASN A 125 -34.20 -6.89 -12.71
C ASN A 125 -32.68 -7.02 -12.87
N SER A 126 -31.95 -5.91 -13.08
CA SER A 126 -30.48 -5.95 -13.12
C SER A 126 -29.92 -6.54 -11.85
N THR A 127 -28.94 -7.42 -11.98
CA THR A 127 -28.27 -8.13 -10.88
C THR A 127 -26.86 -7.60 -10.67
N TRP A 128 -26.24 -7.96 -9.55
CA TRP A 128 -24.84 -7.62 -9.29
C TRP A 128 -23.89 -8.31 -10.29
N GLU A 129 -24.21 -9.52 -10.74
CA GLU A 129 -23.44 -10.29 -11.71
C GLU A 129 -23.22 -9.52 -13.00
N ASP A 130 -24.17 -8.68 -13.42
CA ASP A 130 -24.06 -7.84 -14.63
C ASP A 130 -22.91 -6.82 -14.58
N VAL A 131 -22.42 -6.52 -13.39
CA VAL A 131 -21.37 -5.51 -13.17
C VAL A 131 -20.14 -6.05 -12.45
N ALA A 132 -20.24 -7.22 -11.81
CA ALA A 132 -19.22 -7.75 -10.93
C ALA A 132 -17.83 -7.91 -11.58
N GLU A 133 -17.79 -8.29 -12.84
CA GLU A 133 -16.55 -8.53 -13.59
C GLU A 133 -16.12 -7.36 -14.47
N LEU A 134 -16.91 -6.27 -14.52
CA LEU A 134 -16.55 -5.13 -15.33
C LEU A 134 -15.29 -4.44 -14.82
N LYS A 135 -14.37 -4.15 -15.73
CA LYS A 135 -13.11 -3.43 -15.46
C LYS A 135 -13.33 -1.92 -15.60
N ILE A 136 -12.41 -1.10 -15.09
CA ILE A 136 -12.49 0.37 -15.10
C ILE A 136 -12.95 0.89 -16.49
N ARG A 137 -12.29 0.48 -17.56
CA ARG A 137 -12.61 0.95 -18.93
C ARG A 137 -14.04 0.61 -19.40
N GLN A 138 -14.61 -0.49 -18.90
CA GLN A 138 -15.99 -0.89 -19.20
C GLN A 138 -17.01 -0.15 -18.32
N LEU A 139 -16.56 0.40 -17.18
CA LEU A 139 -17.39 1.15 -16.25
C LEU A 139 -17.46 2.65 -16.60
N THR A 140 -16.42 3.21 -17.24
CA THR A 140 -16.35 4.64 -17.55
C THR A 140 -17.45 5.12 -18.50
N ALA A 141 -17.79 4.33 -19.52
CA ALA A 141 -18.82 4.71 -20.50
C ALA A 141 -20.25 4.78 -19.89
N PRO A 142 -20.72 3.77 -19.11
CA PRO A 142 -21.98 3.88 -18.38
C PRO A 142 -22.02 5.05 -17.41
N LEU A 143 -20.93 5.33 -16.70
CA LEU A 143 -20.85 6.43 -15.73
C LEU A 143 -20.90 7.80 -16.43
N LEU A 144 -20.24 7.94 -17.58
CA LEU A 144 -20.36 9.15 -18.41
C LEU A 144 -21.79 9.36 -18.89
N LYS A 145 -22.46 8.29 -19.37
CA LYS A 145 -23.87 8.36 -19.81
C LYS A 145 -24.81 8.76 -18.66
N ALA A 146 -24.51 8.36 -17.45
CA ALA A 146 -25.26 8.71 -16.25
C ALA A 146 -24.91 10.11 -15.67
N ASN A 147 -24.05 10.86 -16.35
CA ASN A 147 -23.50 12.15 -15.86
C ASN A 147 -22.78 12.05 -14.50
N ALA A 148 -22.35 10.86 -14.10
CA ALA A 148 -21.54 10.64 -12.91
C ALA A 148 -20.03 10.91 -13.15
N LEU A 149 -19.64 11.08 -14.41
CA LEU A 149 -18.31 11.50 -14.87
C LEU A 149 -18.41 12.51 -15.99
N THR A 150 -17.43 13.41 -16.08
CA THR A 150 -17.19 14.23 -17.27
C THR A 150 -16.34 13.49 -18.30
N ASN A 151 -16.23 14.01 -19.53
CA ASN A 151 -15.32 13.47 -20.54
C ASN A 151 -13.86 13.49 -20.10
N GLU A 152 -13.41 14.56 -19.45
CA GLU A 152 -12.04 14.68 -18.93
C GLU A 152 -11.75 13.63 -17.85
N GLN A 153 -12.72 13.41 -16.96
CA GLN A 153 -12.60 12.38 -15.91
C GLN A 153 -12.56 10.97 -16.50
N LYS A 154 -13.36 10.71 -17.53
CA LYS A 154 -13.30 9.44 -18.26
C LYS A 154 -11.93 9.21 -18.88
N ILE A 155 -11.38 10.21 -19.58
CA ILE A 155 -10.04 10.12 -20.20
C ILE A 155 -9.01 9.79 -19.12
N TYR A 156 -9.01 10.53 -18.01
CA TYR A 156 -8.11 10.27 -16.90
C TYR A 156 -8.22 8.84 -16.35
N LEU A 157 -9.44 8.33 -16.17
CA LEU A 157 -9.65 6.97 -15.65
C LEU A 157 -9.22 5.89 -16.65
N ASP A 158 -9.38 6.14 -17.94
CA ASP A 158 -8.87 5.25 -18.98
C ASP A 158 -7.33 5.21 -18.96
N GLU A 159 -6.67 6.37 -18.83
CA GLU A 159 -5.21 6.46 -18.66
C GLU A 159 -4.74 5.84 -17.34
N PHE A 160 -5.45 6.06 -16.24
CA PHE A 160 -5.19 5.42 -14.95
C PHE A 160 -5.25 3.89 -15.05
N ASN A 161 -6.25 3.37 -15.78
CA ASN A 161 -6.36 1.93 -16.03
C ASN A 161 -5.15 1.39 -16.77
N ASP A 162 -4.67 2.07 -17.81
CA ASP A 162 -3.58 1.59 -18.64
C ASP A 162 -2.21 1.75 -17.98
N ASN A 163 -1.97 2.89 -17.33
CA ASN A 163 -0.64 3.25 -16.81
C ASN A 163 -0.41 2.83 -15.36
N ILE A 164 -1.46 2.59 -14.59
CA ILE A 164 -1.35 2.26 -13.16
C ILE A 164 -2.03 0.92 -12.87
N ARG A 165 -3.35 0.83 -13.10
CA ARG A 165 -4.11 -0.36 -12.71
C ARG A 165 -3.61 -1.63 -13.38
N ASN A 166 -3.50 -1.64 -14.70
CA ASN A 166 -3.08 -2.85 -15.43
C ASN A 166 -1.64 -3.26 -15.10
N PRO A 167 -0.63 -2.37 -15.08
CA PRO A 167 0.71 -2.73 -14.65
C PRO A 167 0.78 -3.26 -13.22
N TYR A 168 -0.01 -2.71 -12.28
CA TYR A 168 -0.06 -3.23 -10.92
C TYR A 168 -0.71 -4.60 -10.82
N MET A 169 -1.86 -4.80 -11.46
CA MET A 169 -2.62 -6.06 -11.43
C MET A 169 -1.89 -7.20 -12.12
N HIS A 170 -1.07 -6.91 -13.12
CA HIS A 170 -0.27 -7.90 -13.86
C HIS A 170 1.21 -7.94 -13.44
N ILE A 171 1.57 -7.22 -12.37
CA ILE A 171 2.94 -7.14 -11.84
C ILE A 171 3.94 -6.76 -12.95
N ASN A 172 3.55 -5.86 -13.84
CA ASN A 172 4.41 -5.37 -14.91
C ASN A 172 5.33 -4.26 -14.39
N ILE A 173 6.41 -4.66 -13.73
CA ILE A 173 7.38 -3.73 -13.12
C ILE A 173 8.05 -2.87 -14.19
N TYR A 174 8.28 -3.41 -15.38
CA TYR A 174 8.89 -2.67 -16.48
C TYR A 174 8.06 -1.42 -16.83
N GLU A 175 6.75 -1.56 -17.06
CA GLU A 175 5.89 -0.42 -17.38
C GLU A 175 5.79 0.58 -16.21
N LEU A 176 5.71 0.10 -14.97
CA LEU A 176 5.67 0.98 -13.79
C LEU A 176 6.95 1.80 -13.59
N THR A 177 8.10 1.27 -14.01
CA THR A 177 9.41 1.90 -13.80
C THR A 177 10.02 2.50 -15.05
N LYS A 178 9.28 2.49 -16.17
CA LYS A 178 9.71 3.04 -17.44
C LYS A 178 10.11 4.52 -17.30
N GLY A 179 11.30 4.85 -17.79
CA GLY A 179 11.86 6.19 -17.66
C GLY A 179 12.42 6.54 -16.28
N MET A 180 12.35 5.63 -15.30
CA MET A 180 12.97 5.85 -13.99
C MET A 180 14.46 5.54 -14.01
N THR A 181 15.22 6.34 -13.26
CA THR A 181 16.65 6.12 -13.01
C THR A 181 16.94 5.98 -11.52
N LEU A 182 18.01 5.26 -11.20
CA LEU A 182 18.54 5.10 -9.85
C LEU A 182 20.04 5.30 -9.85
N ASP A 183 20.57 5.85 -8.76
CA ASP A 183 22.00 5.77 -8.49
C ASP A 183 22.30 4.38 -7.92
N VAL A 184 23.17 3.65 -8.59
CA VAL A 184 23.54 2.28 -8.21
C VAL A 184 25.01 2.18 -7.90
N THR A 185 25.37 1.28 -7.00
CA THR A 185 26.76 0.92 -6.73
C THR A 185 26.96 -0.50 -7.24
N SER A 186 27.85 -0.65 -8.24
CA SER A 186 28.31 -1.93 -8.74
C SER A 186 29.58 -2.33 -8.00
N VAL A 187 29.63 -3.58 -7.52
CA VAL A 187 30.82 -4.14 -6.86
C VAL A 187 31.27 -5.33 -7.69
N ASN A 188 32.46 -5.23 -8.27
CA ASN A 188 33.12 -6.39 -8.88
C ASN A 188 33.99 -7.05 -7.82
N ILE A 189 33.57 -8.21 -7.32
CA ILE A 189 34.26 -8.93 -6.23
C ILE A 189 35.60 -9.50 -6.72
N ILE A 190 35.73 -9.82 -8.01
CA ILE A 190 36.94 -10.44 -8.58
C ILE A 190 38.06 -9.39 -8.74
N GLU A 191 37.69 -8.20 -9.17
CA GLU A 191 38.60 -7.10 -9.42
C GLU A 191 38.70 -6.13 -8.24
N GLU A 192 37.96 -6.38 -7.15
CA GLU A 192 37.85 -5.53 -5.96
C GLU A 192 37.46 -4.07 -6.31
N GLU A 193 36.73 -3.89 -7.42
CA GLU A 193 36.37 -2.58 -7.94
C GLU A 193 34.96 -2.17 -7.51
N VAL A 194 34.81 -0.95 -7.01
CA VAL A 194 33.51 -0.35 -6.66
C VAL A 194 33.24 0.82 -7.59
N LYS A 195 32.22 0.68 -8.45
CA LYS A 195 31.76 1.73 -9.37
C LYS A 195 30.42 2.32 -8.92
N ARG A 196 30.34 3.64 -8.84
CA ARG A 196 29.07 4.35 -8.69
C ARG A 196 28.59 4.80 -10.06
N ILE A 197 27.40 4.36 -10.46
CA ILE A 197 26.74 4.71 -11.71
C ILE A 197 25.56 5.61 -11.34
N LYS A 198 25.57 6.84 -11.79
CA LYS A 198 24.44 7.78 -11.60
C LYS A 198 23.41 7.58 -12.69
N GLU A 199 22.15 7.82 -12.35
CA GLU A 199 21.03 7.82 -13.29
C GLU A 199 20.94 6.52 -14.12
N PHE A 200 21.26 5.39 -13.51
CA PHE A 200 21.17 4.08 -14.17
C PHE A 200 19.69 3.76 -14.49
N PRO A 201 19.33 3.47 -15.76
CA PRO A 201 17.96 3.18 -16.15
C PRO A 201 17.46 1.89 -15.49
N VAL A 202 16.35 1.98 -14.74
CA VAL A 202 15.80 0.85 -14.00
C VAL A 202 15.42 -0.31 -14.93
N THR A 203 14.91 0.01 -16.13
CA THR A 203 14.41 -0.99 -17.09
C THR A 203 15.52 -1.81 -17.75
N GLU A 204 16.76 -1.38 -17.69
CA GLU A 204 17.89 -2.08 -18.33
C GLU A 204 18.40 -3.30 -17.52
N ASN A 205 18.09 -3.37 -16.21
CA ASN A 205 18.60 -4.46 -15.38
C ASN A 205 17.57 -4.96 -14.37
N PRO A 206 17.12 -6.23 -14.49
CA PRO A 206 16.16 -6.83 -13.57
C PRO A 206 16.57 -6.79 -12.09
N HIS A 207 17.87 -6.79 -11.78
CA HIS A 207 18.34 -6.74 -10.40
C HIS A 207 17.99 -5.42 -9.69
N VAL A 208 17.79 -4.33 -10.44
CA VAL A 208 17.39 -3.03 -9.88
C VAL A 208 15.89 -2.77 -9.96
N TRP A 209 15.11 -3.63 -10.62
CA TRP A 209 13.65 -3.47 -10.76
C TRP A 209 12.94 -3.34 -9.42
N TYR A 210 13.32 -4.15 -8.45
CA TYR A 210 12.70 -4.10 -7.12
C TYR A 210 12.96 -2.76 -6.43
N ALA A 211 14.18 -2.23 -6.53
CA ALA A 211 14.52 -0.92 -5.98
C ALA A 211 13.77 0.20 -6.70
N GLY A 212 13.68 0.10 -8.04
CA GLY A 212 12.90 1.02 -8.87
C GLY A 212 11.42 1.00 -8.50
N LYS A 213 10.82 -0.19 -8.40
CA LYS A 213 9.42 -0.32 -7.96
C LYS A 213 9.19 0.25 -6.57
N LYS A 214 10.08 -0.03 -5.61
CA LYS A 214 9.99 0.53 -4.26
C LYS A 214 10.04 2.06 -4.26
N LYS A 215 10.88 2.66 -5.10
CA LYS A 215 10.94 4.12 -5.29
C LYS A 215 9.66 4.64 -5.94
N TYR A 216 9.17 3.97 -6.98
CA TYR A 216 7.90 4.29 -7.64
C TYR A 216 6.74 4.30 -6.64
N ASP A 217 6.58 3.23 -5.87
CA ASP A 217 5.52 3.10 -4.87
C ASP A 217 5.58 4.22 -3.83
N ALA A 218 6.78 4.53 -3.33
CA ALA A 218 6.97 5.59 -2.33
C ALA A 218 6.61 6.99 -2.84
N ILE A 219 6.84 7.27 -4.12
CA ILE A 219 6.51 8.57 -4.75
C ILE A 219 5.03 8.65 -5.08
N ASN A 220 4.43 7.56 -5.58
CA ASN A 220 3.11 7.59 -6.19
C ASN A 220 1.96 7.17 -5.25
N VAL A 221 2.25 6.55 -4.10
CA VAL A 221 1.20 6.05 -3.19
C VAL A 221 0.21 7.15 -2.79
N LEU A 222 0.68 8.29 -2.31
CA LEU A 222 -0.20 9.39 -1.87
C LEU A 222 -1.01 10.02 -3.02
N PRO A 223 -0.40 10.38 -4.17
CA PRO A 223 -1.16 10.86 -5.33
C PRO A 223 -2.24 9.88 -5.77
N ILE A 224 -1.93 8.59 -5.89
CA ILE A 224 -2.88 7.56 -6.30
C ILE A 224 -4.04 7.45 -5.30
N MET A 225 -3.73 7.31 -4.01
CA MET A 225 -4.74 7.18 -2.96
C MET A 225 -5.70 8.37 -2.93
N LYS A 226 -5.15 9.61 -2.92
CA LYS A 226 -5.96 10.83 -2.95
C LYS A 226 -6.90 10.82 -4.13
N LYS A 227 -6.37 10.59 -5.31
CA LYS A 227 -7.15 10.62 -6.54
C LYS A 227 -8.25 9.57 -6.56
N CYS A 228 -7.97 8.35 -6.08
CA CYS A 228 -8.99 7.31 -5.98
C CYS A 228 -10.12 7.72 -5.02
N VAL A 229 -9.80 8.26 -3.83
CA VAL A 229 -10.82 8.72 -2.87
C VAL A 229 -11.62 9.90 -3.41
N ASP A 230 -10.97 10.86 -4.07
CA ASP A 230 -11.63 11.99 -4.72
C ASP A 230 -12.65 11.52 -5.77
N TYR A 231 -12.27 10.56 -6.61
CA TYR A 231 -13.20 9.99 -7.61
C TYR A 231 -14.34 9.19 -6.98
N VAL A 232 -14.05 8.43 -5.90
CA VAL A 232 -15.12 7.75 -5.15
C VAL A 232 -16.12 8.75 -4.61
N ASN A 233 -15.67 9.80 -3.93
CA ASN A 233 -16.56 10.83 -3.39
C ASN A 233 -17.38 11.50 -4.51
N LEU A 234 -16.72 11.91 -5.59
CA LEU A 234 -17.34 12.60 -6.71
C LEU A 234 -18.44 11.78 -7.40
N MET A 235 -18.26 10.47 -7.56
CA MET A 235 -19.25 9.61 -8.22
C MET A 235 -20.55 9.47 -7.44
N PHE A 236 -20.58 9.87 -6.17
CA PHE A 236 -21.76 9.79 -5.32
C PHE A 236 -22.29 11.17 -4.89
N ASP A 237 -21.67 12.26 -5.39
CA ASP A 237 -22.25 13.60 -5.32
C ASP A 237 -23.45 13.73 -6.28
#